data_138e4b489690ad3aff96bf503c35fc02
#
_entry.id   138e4b489690ad3aff96bf503c35fc02
#
_cell.length_a   1.000
_cell.length_b   1.000
_cell.length_c   1.000
_cell.angle_alpha   90.00
_cell.angle_beta   90.00
_cell.angle_gamma   90.00
#
_symmetry.space_group_name_H-M   'P 1'
#
loop_
_entity.id
_entity.type
_entity.pdbx_description
1 polymer ?
#
loop_
_entity_poly.entity_id
_entity_poly.type
_entity_poly.pdbx_seq_one_letter_code
_entity_poly.pdbx_strand_id
1 'polypeptide(L)'
;MAIQQEQLDRAVALAEAYGATRLILFGSAFTQPDQAKDLDLACDGVVGWKLYELGARLEEELKVPLDLVPLTPSTRLTRLIERRGKVLL
;
A
#
# COMPACT_ATOMS: atom_id res chain seq x y z
N MET A 1 16.39 -6.41 2.00
CA MET A 1 15.90 -6.16 3.37
C MET A 1 14.42 -6.51 3.41
N ALA A 2 14.00 -7.31 4.37
CA ALA A 2 12.62 -7.77 4.44
C ALA A 2 11.69 -6.65 4.94
N ILE A 3 10.45 -6.67 4.48
CA ILE A 3 9.42 -5.76 4.99
C ILE A 3 8.92 -6.31 6.32
N GLN A 4 8.95 -5.50 7.34
CA GLN A 4 8.59 -5.90 8.70
C GLN A 4 7.10 -5.67 8.97
N GLN A 5 6.54 -6.47 9.87
CA GLN A 5 5.13 -6.30 10.26
C GLN A 5 4.88 -4.91 10.84
N GLU A 6 5.84 -4.36 11.58
CA GLU A 6 5.72 -2.99 12.12
C GLU A 6 5.54 -1.96 11.02
N GLN A 7 6.20 -2.15 9.88
CA GLN A 7 6.07 -1.25 8.75
C GLN A 7 4.66 -1.32 8.17
N LEU A 8 4.10 -2.53 8.08
CA LEU A 8 2.74 -2.71 7.59
C LEU A 8 1.72 -2.09 8.54
N ASP A 9 1.92 -2.26 9.84
CA ASP A 9 1.04 -1.67 10.85
C ASP A 9 1.07 -0.15 10.77
N ARG A 10 2.24 0.41 10.56
CA ARG A 10 2.41 1.85 10.40
C ARG A 10 1.72 2.35 9.14
N ALA A 11 1.83 1.57 8.07
CA ALA A 11 1.18 1.93 6.81
C ALA A 11 -0.34 1.98 6.99
N VAL A 12 -0.91 1.04 7.71
CA VAL A 12 -2.35 1.02 8.00
C VAL A 12 -2.75 2.28 8.78
N ALA A 13 -2.00 2.60 9.83
CA ALA A 13 -2.30 3.76 10.67
C ALA A 13 -2.26 5.06 9.87
N LEU A 14 -1.23 5.23 9.03
CA LEU A 14 -1.12 6.42 8.20
C LEU A 14 -2.23 6.50 7.16
N ALA A 15 -2.52 5.37 6.50
CA ALA A 15 -3.58 5.33 5.50
C ALA A 15 -4.92 5.71 6.12
N GLU A 16 -5.22 5.18 7.30
CA GLU A 16 -6.46 5.52 8.00
C GLU A 16 -6.51 7.00 8.36
N ALA A 17 -5.40 7.58 8.77
CA ALA A 17 -5.33 9.00 9.09
C ALA A 17 -5.64 9.87 7.87
N TYR A 18 -5.38 9.38 6.67
CA TYR A 18 -5.69 10.07 5.42
C TYR A 18 -7.09 9.75 4.90
N GLY A 19 -7.85 8.93 5.60
CA GLY A 19 -9.21 8.60 5.22
C GLY A 19 -9.36 7.33 4.39
N ALA A 20 -8.30 6.52 4.30
CA ALA A 20 -8.38 5.29 3.52
C ALA A 20 -9.41 4.34 4.13
N THR A 21 -10.21 3.73 3.28
CA THR A 21 -11.19 2.74 3.68
C THR A 21 -10.73 1.33 3.37
N ARG A 22 -9.73 1.20 2.48
CA ARG A 22 -9.13 -0.09 2.12
C ARG A 22 -7.66 0.10 1.86
N LEU A 23 -6.86 -0.89 2.25
CA LEU A 23 -5.44 -0.93 1.95
C LEU A 23 -5.06 -2.38 1.67
N ILE A 24 -4.46 -2.63 0.52
CA ILE A 24 -4.13 -3.98 0.07
C ILE A 24 -2.64 -4.04 -0.26
N LEU A 25 -1.96 -5.03 0.30
CA LEU A 25 -0.56 -5.32 0.01
C LEU A 25 -0.50 -6.27 -1.19
N PHE A 26 0.31 -5.94 -2.19
CA PHE A 26 0.48 -6.82 -3.34
C PHE A 26 1.94 -6.81 -3.80
N GLY A 27 2.24 -7.54 -4.86
CA GLY A 27 3.59 -7.60 -5.39
C GLY A 27 4.54 -8.43 -4.55
N SER A 28 5.84 -8.17 -4.70
CA SER A 28 6.88 -8.99 -4.06
C SER A 28 6.85 -8.94 -2.54
N ALA A 29 6.43 -7.83 -1.95
CA ALA A 29 6.34 -7.72 -0.51
C ALA A 29 5.32 -8.69 0.08
N PHE A 30 4.32 -9.10 -0.71
CA PHE A 30 3.36 -10.11 -0.31
C PHE A 30 3.83 -11.51 -0.66
N THR A 31 4.31 -11.71 -1.90
CA THR A 31 4.64 -13.06 -2.39
C THR A 31 6.01 -13.54 -1.95
N GLN A 32 6.96 -12.63 -1.76
CA GLN A 32 8.34 -12.95 -1.38
C GLN A 32 8.83 -11.93 -0.34
N PRO A 33 8.22 -11.89 0.84
CA PRO A 33 8.51 -10.83 1.82
C PRO A 33 9.97 -10.79 2.26
N ASP A 34 10.65 -11.93 2.29
CA ASP A 34 12.05 -11.97 2.72
C ASP A 34 13.00 -11.35 1.71
N GLN A 35 12.58 -11.23 0.46
CA GLN A 35 13.40 -10.69 -0.62
C GLN A 35 12.91 -9.36 -1.15
N ALA A 36 11.79 -8.88 -0.63
CA ALA A 36 11.18 -7.67 -1.15
C ALA A 36 12.03 -6.45 -0.81
N LYS A 37 12.26 -5.60 -1.81
CA LYS A 37 12.95 -4.33 -1.64
C LYS A 37 11.99 -3.16 -1.74
N ASP A 38 10.85 -3.37 -2.36
CA ASP A 38 9.83 -2.36 -2.60
C ASP A 38 8.54 -2.79 -1.94
N LEU A 39 7.74 -1.81 -1.57
CA LEU A 39 6.45 -2.04 -0.96
C LEU A 39 5.38 -1.57 -1.94
N ASP A 40 4.52 -2.49 -2.38
CA ASP A 40 3.43 -2.17 -3.30
C ASP A 40 2.10 -2.22 -2.56
N LEU A 41 1.43 -1.08 -2.52
CA LEU A 41 0.15 -0.94 -1.83
C LEU A 41 -0.90 -0.35 -2.76
N ALA A 42 -2.14 -0.78 -2.55
CA ALA A 42 -3.29 -0.20 -3.23
C ALA A 42 -4.27 0.28 -2.19
N CYS A 43 -4.86 1.45 -2.40
CA CYS A 43 -5.76 1.99 -1.39
C CYS A 43 -7.01 2.60 -2.02
N ASP A 44 -8.08 2.66 -1.23
CA ASP A 44 -9.32 3.30 -1.60
C ASP A 44 -9.67 4.32 -0.52
N GLY A 45 -10.42 5.35 -0.90
CA GLY A 45 -10.85 6.38 0.03
C GLY A 45 -9.97 7.63 0.06
N VAL A 46 -8.77 7.56 -0.53
CA VAL A 46 -7.87 8.72 -0.60
C VAL A 46 -7.73 9.11 -2.05
N VAL A 47 -8.13 10.33 -2.40
CA VAL A 47 -8.23 10.74 -3.81
C VAL A 47 -7.38 11.98 -4.08
N GLY A 48 -7.04 12.15 -5.36
CA GLY A 48 -6.36 13.33 -5.84
C GLY A 48 -4.96 13.46 -5.26
N TRP A 49 -4.57 14.70 -4.99
CA TRP A 49 -3.23 14.99 -4.50
C TRP A 49 -2.95 14.38 -3.13
N LYS A 50 -3.99 14.07 -2.35
CA LYS A 50 -3.82 13.44 -1.05
C LYS A 50 -3.23 12.04 -1.17
N LEU A 51 -3.52 11.35 -2.27
CA LEU A 51 -2.93 10.04 -2.51
C LEU A 51 -1.42 10.14 -2.69
N TYR A 52 -0.96 11.15 -3.43
CA TYR A 52 0.46 11.40 -3.60
C TYR A 52 1.12 11.77 -2.28
N GLU A 53 0.45 12.61 -1.50
CA GLU A 53 0.96 13.01 -0.19
C GLU A 53 1.10 11.80 0.74
N LEU A 54 0.09 10.94 0.76
CA LEU A 54 0.14 9.71 1.56
C LEU A 54 1.30 8.83 1.13
N GLY A 55 1.47 8.63 -0.17
CA GLY A 55 2.57 7.83 -0.69
C GLY A 55 3.93 8.37 -0.26
N ALA A 56 4.11 9.68 -0.36
CA ALA A 56 5.35 10.32 0.05
C ALA A 56 5.60 10.17 1.55
N ARG A 57 4.55 10.33 2.37
CA ARG A 57 4.66 10.16 3.81
C ARG A 57 4.99 8.73 4.19
N LEU A 58 4.36 7.77 3.52
CA LEU A 58 4.65 6.36 3.77
C LEU A 58 6.10 6.04 3.45
N GLU A 59 6.57 6.49 2.28
CA GLU A 59 7.94 6.22 1.86
C GLU A 59 8.95 6.83 2.85
N GLU A 60 8.68 8.03 3.30
CA GLU A 60 9.55 8.71 4.26
C GLU A 60 9.56 8.02 5.60
N GLU A 61 8.41 7.63 6.13
CA GLU A 61 8.33 7.02 7.45
C GLU A 61 8.79 5.58 7.47
N LEU A 62 8.47 4.82 6.42
CA LEU A 62 8.85 3.41 6.37
C LEU A 62 10.25 3.20 5.84
N LYS A 63 10.82 4.21 5.20
CA LYS A 63 12.19 4.19 4.66
C LYS A 63 12.41 3.04 3.69
N VAL A 64 11.42 2.83 2.83
CA VAL A 64 11.45 1.80 1.80
C VAL A 64 10.81 2.37 0.54
N PRO A 65 11.34 2.05 -0.65
CA PRO A 65 10.69 2.47 -1.89
C PRO A 65 9.28 1.93 -1.93
N LEU A 66 8.34 2.76 -2.35
CA LEU A 66 6.93 2.44 -2.22
C LEU A 66 6.14 2.93 -3.42
N ASP A 67 5.28 2.06 -3.93
CA ASP A 67 4.27 2.41 -4.92
C ASP A 67 2.91 2.33 -4.27
N LEU A 68 2.13 3.40 -4.42
CA LEU A 68 0.78 3.45 -3.90
C LEU A 68 -0.16 3.73 -5.06
N VAL A 69 -1.06 2.80 -5.35
CA VAL A 69 -1.99 2.94 -6.46
C VAL A 69 -3.42 3.03 -5.94
N PRO A 70 -4.29 3.77 -6.65
CA PRO A 70 -5.70 3.85 -6.25
C PRO A 70 -6.46 2.62 -6.70
N LEU A 71 -7.44 2.19 -5.90
CA LEU A 71 -8.32 1.08 -6.28
C LEU A 71 -9.50 1.56 -7.13
N THR A 72 -9.75 2.85 -7.16
CA THR A 72 -10.84 3.45 -7.91
C THR A 72 -10.28 4.46 -8.89
N PRO A 73 -10.67 4.46 -10.16
CA PRO A 73 -11.63 3.55 -10.78
C PRO A 73 -11.08 2.14 -10.97
N SER A 74 -11.98 1.16 -11.04
CA SER A 74 -11.59 -0.24 -11.20
C SER A 74 -10.96 -0.48 -12.56
N THR A 75 -9.83 -1.16 -12.56
CA THR A 75 -9.10 -1.54 -13.76
C THR A 75 -8.82 -3.05 -13.70
N ARG A 76 -8.24 -3.59 -14.78
CA ARG A 76 -7.82 -4.98 -14.75
C ARG A 76 -6.81 -5.23 -13.64
N LEU A 77 -5.86 -4.30 -13.47
CA LEU A 77 -4.85 -4.41 -12.43
C LEU A 77 -5.48 -4.37 -11.03
N THR A 78 -6.36 -3.40 -10.77
CA THR A 78 -6.95 -3.28 -9.43
C THR A 78 -7.83 -4.49 -9.11
N ARG A 79 -8.52 -5.05 -10.09
CA ARG A 79 -9.31 -6.27 -9.86
C ARG A 79 -8.41 -7.45 -9.50
N LEU A 80 -7.25 -7.55 -10.14
CA LEU A 80 -6.28 -8.59 -9.82
C LEU A 80 -5.74 -8.40 -8.41
N ILE A 81 -5.41 -7.16 -8.04
CA ILE A 81 -4.93 -6.82 -6.69
C ILE A 81 -5.98 -7.22 -5.65
N GLU A 82 -7.25 -6.89 -5.90
CA GLU A 82 -8.31 -7.22 -4.96
C GLU A 82 -8.49 -8.72 -4.77
N ARG A 83 -8.26 -9.49 -5.82
CA ARG A 83 -8.39 -10.94 -5.74
C ARG A 83 -7.18 -11.62 -5.09
N ARG A 84 -5.99 -11.13 -5.34
CA ARG A 84 -4.76 -11.84 -4.98
C ARG A 84 -3.93 -11.18 -3.89
N GLY A 85 -4.19 -9.91 -3.63
CA GLY A 85 -3.44 -9.19 -2.61
C GLY A 85 -3.89 -9.54 -1.19
N LYS A 86 -3.12 -9.07 -0.24
CA LYS A 86 -3.45 -9.24 1.18
C LYS A 86 -4.12 -7.97 1.70
N VAL A 87 -5.33 -8.10 2.17
CA VAL A 87 -6.08 -6.97 2.74
C VAL A 87 -5.47 -6.62 4.10
N LEU A 88 -5.01 -5.38 4.23
CA LEU A 88 -4.47 -4.87 5.49
C LEU A 88 -5.52 -4.05 6.25
N LEU A 89 -6.39 -3.41 5.50
CA LEU A 89 -7.44 -2.57 6.07
C LEU A 89 -8.74 -2.79 5.31
#